data_7ccb9e631e05d6bc6ed820875ff233fe
#
_entry.id   7ccb9e631e05d6bc6ed820875ff233fe
#
_cell.length_a   1.000
_cell.length_b   1.000
_cell.length_c   1.000
_cell.angle_alpha   90.00
_cell.angle_beta   90.00
_cell.angle_gamma   90.00
#
_symmetry.space_group_name_H-M   'P 1'
#
loop_
_entity.id
_entity.type
_entity.pdbx_description
1 polymer ?
#
loop_
_entity_poly.entity_id
_entity_poly.type
_entity_poly.pdbx_seq_one_letter_code
_entity_poly.pdbx_strand_id
1 'polypeptide(L)'
;SSAASDVYKRQVLKGGSKSYVEKIIEGFQEKIFLSRPVIKVERSPSEVKIYCDKEPDPILFDKVIFATHSDQALELLEDPSDDEKSVLEALPYQKNTAIVHTDVSLMPKIKKTWSSWNYLLSGDLNRPVTLTYNMNILQSLDAKPDFLVTLNSLNEISPSKIIKKVEYSHPLFTVRGIHAQKKKSQISGHKNTYYCGAYWGNGFHEDGVNSALDVCKAFGVSL
;
A
#
# COMPACT_ATOMS: atom_id res chain seq x y z
N SER A 1 14.75 -21.88 19.87
CA SER A 1 14.05 -21.50 21.08
C SER A 1 12.57 -21.26 20.75
N SER A 2 11.71 -22.08 21.33
CA SER A 2 10.26 -22.08 21.08
C SER A 2 9.53 -20.81 21.55
N ALA A 3 10.14 -20.00 22.37
CA ALA A 3 9.53 -18.75 22.88
C ALA A 3 9.36 -17.66 21.84
N ALA A 4 10.14 -17.64 20.76
CA ALA A 4 10.00 -16.64 19.70
C ALA A 4 8.85 -16.94 18.72
N SER A 5 8.41 -18.20 18.62
CA SER A 5 7.31 -18.56 17.70
C SER A 5 5.92 -18.21 18.24
N ASP A 6 5.75 -18.11 19.55
CA ASP A 6 4.46 -17.77 20.17
C ASP A 6 4.16 -16.26 20.19
N VAL A 7 5.17 -15.41 19.99
CA VAL A 7 5.03 -13.95 20.03
C VAL A 7 4.38 -13.40 18.75
N TYR A 8 4.40 -14.15 17.65
CA TYR A 8 3.84 -13.70 16.36
C TYR A 8 2.63 -14.53 15.94
N LYS A 9 1.58 -14.55 16.73
CA LYS A 9 0.27 -14.92 16.19
C LYS A 9 -0.13 -13.82 15.19
N ARG A 10 -0.04 -14.13 13.89
CA ARG A 10 -0.57 -13.25 12.86
C ARG A 10 -2.07 -13.14 13.07
N GLN A 11 -2.53 -11.94 13.38
CA GLN A 11 -3.93 -11.64 13.61
C GLN A 11 -4.52 -10.98 12.37
N VAL A 12 -5.79 -11.24 12.13
CA VAL A 12 -6.60 -10.52 11.16
C VAL A 12 -7.82 -9.96 11.86
N LEU A 13 -8.28 -8.79 11.41
CA LEU A 13 -9.48 -8.21 11.97
C LEU A 13 -10.73 -8.95 11.47
N LYS A 14 -11.60 -9.33 12.38
CA LYS A 14 -12.91 -9.87 12.01
C LYS A 14 -13.70 -8.83 11.23
N GLY A 15 -14.16 -9.19 10.03
CA GLY A 15 -14.82 -8.26 9.12
C GLY A 15 -13.86 -7.51 8.17
N GLY A 16 -12.54 -7.78 8.27
CA GLY A 16 -11.53 -7.20 7.39
C GLY A 16 -11.16 -5.74 7.72
N SER A 17 -10.35 -5.14 6.87
CA SER A 17 -9.83 -3.78 7.07
C SER A 17 -10.91 -2.70 7.08
N LYS A 18 -12.04 -2.94 6.43
CA LYS A 18 -13.17 -2.01 6.39
C LYS A 18 -13.63 -1.61 7.79
N SER A 19 -13.67 -2.57 8.72
CA SER A 19 -14.16 -2.32 10.09
C SER A 19 -13.32 -1.31 10.88
N TYR A 20 -11.99 -1.30 10.73
CA TYR A 20 -11.18 -0.27 11.39
C TYR A 20 -11.18 1.06 10.62
N VAL A 21 -11.27 1.02 9.28
CA VAL A 21 -11.38 2.25 8.48
C VAL A 21 -12.64 3.02 8.87
N GLU A 22 -13.79 2.34 8.99
CA GLU A 22 -15.04 2.95 9.42
C GLU A 22 -14.92 3.62 10.79
N LYS A 23 -14.17 3.01 11.72
CA LYS A 23 -13.91 3.60 13.03
C LYS A 23 -12.96 4.80 12.99
N ILE A 24 -11.92 4.73 12.16
CA ILE A 24 -10.95 5.85 12.02
C ILE A 24 -11.62 7.09 11.46
N ILE A 25 -12.52 6.95 10.47
CA ILE A 25 -13.18 8.08 9.82
C ILE A 25 -14.40 8.61 10.58
N GLU A 26 -14.78 7.97 11.68
CA GLU A 26 -15.90 8.39 12.50
C GLU A 26 -15.71 9.84 13.00
N GLY A 27 -16.66 10.71 12.65
CA GLY A 27 -16.65 12.13 13.04
C GLY A 27 -16.06 13.10 12.02
N PHE A 28 -15.51 12.62 10.88
CA PHE A 28 -15.03 13.49 9.80
C PHE A 28 -15.34 12.96 8.39
N GLN A 29 -16.31 12.07 8.24
CA GLN A 29 -16.71 11.49 6.93
C GLN A 29 -17.07 12.57 5.90
N GLU A 30 -17.67 13.66 6.33
CA GLU A 30 -18.05 14.80 5.49
C GLU A 30 -16.85 15.57 4.91
N LYS A 31 -15.64 15.33 5.46
CA LYS A 31 -14.39 15.91 4.94
C LYS A 31 -13.64 14.98 3.99
N ILE A 32 -14.20 13.80 3.71
CA ILE A 32 -13.61 12.80 2.81
C ILE A 32 -14.30 12.89 1.47
N PHE A 33 -13.56 13.29 0.45
CA PHE A 33 -14.06 13.45 -0.92
C PHE A 33 -13.58 12.27 -1.77
N LEU A 34 -14.48 11.34 -2.06
CA LEU A 34 -14.23 10.21 -2.96
C LEU A 34 -14.46 10.61 -4.41
N SER A 35 -13.87 9.85 -5.34
CA SER A 35 -14.00 10.05 -6.80
C SER A 35 -13.60 11.48 -7.24
N ARG A 36 -12.65 12.07 -6.54
CA ARG A 36 -12.10 13.42 -6.79
C ARG A 36 -10.58 13.33 -6.94
N PRO A 37 -10.10 12.85 -8.09
CA PRO A 37 -8.67 12.66 -8.30
C PRO A 37 -7.95 14.00 -8.27
N VAL A 38 -6.90 14.10 -7.47
CA VAL A 38 -5.93 15.20 -7.54
C VAL A 38 -5.05 14.97 -8.76
N ILE A 39 -4.88 16.00 -9.58
CA ILE A 39 -4.08 15.94 -10.81
C ILE A 39 -2.83 16.81 -10.76
N LYS A 40 -2.77 17.78 -9.86
CA LYS A 40 -1.60 18.66 -9.69
C LYS A 40 -1.61 19.33 -8.32
N VAL A 41 -0.42 19.60 -7.80
CA VAL A 41 -0.18 20.37 -6.57
C VAL A 41 0.87 21.44 -6.86
N GLU A 42 0.50 22.71 -6.68
CA GLU A 42 1.40 23.86 -6.70
C GLU A 42 1.62 24.36 -5.28
N ARG A 43 2.82 24.80 -4.99
CA ARG A 43 3.19 25.24 -3.65
C ARG A 43 3.83 26.62 -3.69
N SER A 44 3.44 27.46 -2.75
CA SER A 44 4.06 28.76 -2.49
C SER A 44 4.53 28.83 -1.03
N PRO A 45 5.26 29.82 -0.61
CA PRO A 45 5.61 30.03 0.80
C PRO A 45 4.39 30.18 1.72
N SER A 46 3.27 30.68 1.21
CA SER A 46 2.07 31.01 2.00
C SER A 46 0.94 30.01 1.85
N GLU A 47 0.88 29.23 0.76
CA GLU A 47 -0.28 28.37 0.45
C GLU A 47 0.09 27.19 -0.45
N VAL A 48 -0.79 26.20 -0.47
CA VAL A 48 -0.77 25.07 -1.39
C VAL A 48 -2.06 25.07 -2.21
N LYS A 49 -1.93 24.92 -3.54
CA LYS A 49 -3.04 24.81 -4.48
C LYS A 49 -3.18 23.38 -4.93
N ILE A 50 -4.35 22.79 -4.70
CA ILE A 50 -4.68 21.43 -5.13
C ILE A 50 -5.66 21.51 -6.29
N TYR A 51 -5.27 20.96 -7.43
CA TYR A 51 -6.08 20.86 -8.64
C TYR A 51 -6.70 19.47 -8.72
N CYS A 52 -8.01 19.41 -8.86
CA CYS A 52 -8.75 18.16 -9.03
C CYS A 52 -9.27 18.02 -10.47
N ASP A 53 -9.39 16.77 -10.92
CA ASP A 53 -9.96 16.49 -12.25
C ASP A 53 -11.37 17.09 -12.38
N LYS A 54 -11.65 17.71 -13.55
CA LYS A 54 -12.94 18.34 -13.90
C LYS A 54 -13.36 19.53 -13.03
N GLU A 55 -12.47 20.05 -12.19
CA GLU A 55 -12.74 21.26 -11.42
C GLU A 55 -12.00 22.44 -12.04
N PRO A 56 -12.68 23.58 -12.29
CA PRO A 56 -12.07 24.72 -12.98
C PRO A 56 -11.05 25.45 -12.09
N ASP A 57 -11.28 25.49 -10.78
CA ASP A 57 -10.49 26.26 -9.84
C ASP A 57 -9.77 25.36 -8.82
N PRO A 58 -8.55 25.70 -8.41
CA PRO A 58 -7.84 24.97 -7.36
C PRO A 58 -8.44 25.24 -5.99
N ILE A 59 -8.27 24.25 -5.10
CA ILE A 59 -8.61 24.42 -3.68
C ILE A 59 -7.35 24.84 -2.94
N LEU A 60 -7.50 25.84 -2.06
CA LEU A 60 -6.40 26.41 -1.28
C LEU A 60 -6.30 25.75 0.08
N PHE A 61 -5.06 25.42 0.49
CA PHE A 61 -4.75 24.87 1.80
C PHE A 61 -3.44 25.47 2.33
N ASP A 62 -3.28 25.46 3.65
CA ASP A 62 -2.03 25.86 4.29
C ASP A 62 -0.93 24.83 4.07
N LYS A 63 -1.29 23.53 4.00
CA LYS A 63 -0.35 22.41 3.92
C LYS A 63 -0.94 21.25 3.14
N VAL A 64 -0.06 20.43 2.58
CA VAL A 64 -0.43 19.16 1.94
C VAL A 64 0.32 17.99 2.58
N ILE A 65 -0.39 16.87 2.76
CA ILE A 65 0.18 15.59 3.19
C ILE A 65 -0.06 14.58 2.09
N PHE A 66 1.01 14.12 1.44
CA PHE A 66 0.93 13.03 0.47
C PHE A 66 0.90 11.68 1.20
N ALA A 67 -0.22 10.99 1.11
CA ALA A 67 -0.40 9.61 1.58
C ALA A 67 -0.58 8.63 0.39
N THR A 68 -0.12 9.04 -0.79
CA THR A 68 -0.07 8.25 -2.03
C THR A 68 1.25 7.49 -2.12
N HIS A 69 1.47 6.74 -3.21
CA HIS A 69 2.81 6.22 -3.52
C HIS A 69 3.82 7.35 -3.75
N SER A 70 5.12 7.09 -3.57
CA SER A 70 6.17 8.10 -3.75
C SER A 70 6.27 8.59 -5.19
N ASP A 71 6.13 7.71 -6.19
CA ASP A 71 6.10 8.03 -7.60
C ASP A 71 4.89 8.91 -7.96
N GLN A 72 3.71 8.58 -7.43
CA GLN A 72 2.50 9.39 -7.60
C GLN A 72 2.63 10.77 -6.93
N ALA A 73 3.21 10.82 -5.71
CA ALA A 73 3.47 12.10 -5.05
C ALA A 73 4.38 13.00 -5.89
N LEU A 74 5.43 12.43 -6.47
CA LEU A 74 6.36 13.17 -7.32
C LEU A 74 5.68 13.67 -8.62
N GLU A 75 4.85 12.82 -9.24
CA GLU A 75 4.11 13.17 -10.46
C GLU A 75 3.12 14.31 -10.24
N LEU A 76 2.50 14.39 -9.06
CA LEU A 76 1.54 15.43 -8.72
C LEU A 76 2.19 16.80 -8.44
N LEU A 77 3.47 16.84 -8.09
CA LEU A 77 4.17 18.07 -7.78
C LEU A 77 4.56 18.85 -9.04
N GLU A 78 4.09 20.08 -9.19
CA GLU A 78 4.48 20.96 -10.30
C GLU A 78 5.93 21.47 -10.15
N ASP A 79 6.38 21.67 -8.91
CA ASP A 79 7.66 22.30 -8.56
C ASP A 79 8.55 21.44 -7.64
N PRO A 80 8.77 20.15 -7.95
CA PRO A 80 9.54 19.28 -7.06
C PRO A 80 10.98 19.77 -6.94
N SER A 81 11.51 19.83 -5.72
CA SER A 81 12.92 20.13 -5.46
C SER A 81 13.81 18.96 -5.89
N ASP A 82 15.12 19.22 -6.02
CA ASP A 82 16.08 18.17 -6.37
C ASP A 82 16.16 17.08 -5.28
N ASP A 83 16.00 17.46 -4.01
CA ASP A 83 15.92 16.51 -2.91
C ASP A 83 14.66 15.66 -3.00
N GLU A 84 13.49 16.24 -3.29
CA GLU A 84 12.23 15.50 -3.48
C GLU A 84 12.36 14.51 -4.65
N LYS A 85 12.88 14.93 -5.80
CA LYS A 85 13.15 14.05 -6.93
C LYS A 85 14.07 12.91 -6.52
N SER A 86 15.23 13.23 -5.93
CA SER A 86 16.25 12.24 -5.55
C SER A 86 15.71 11.19 -4.57
N VAL A 87 14.87 11.60 -3.60
CA VAL A 87 14.34 10.72 -2.56
C VAL A 87 13.15 9.92 -3.07
N LEU A 88 12.18 10.56 -3.72
CA LEU A 88 10.93 9.90 -4.15
C LEU A 88 11.16 8.92 -5.32
N GLU A 89 12.03 9.26 -6.29
CA GLU A 89 12.42 8.36 -7.38
C GLU A 89 13.24 7.14 -6.92
N ALA A 90 13.88 7.23 -5.76
CA ALA A 90 14.66 6.11 -5.23
C ALA A 90 13.80 4.99 -4.65
N LEU A 91 12.49 5.18 -4.56
CA LEU A 91 11.48 4.26 -4.03
C LEU A 91 10.62 3.71 -5.19
N PRO A 92 11.15 2.77 -5.99
CA PRO A 92 10.46 2.27 -7.17
C PRO A 92 9.31 1.34 -6.81
N TYR A 93 8.36 1.20 -7.73
CA TYR A 93 7.20 0.31 -7.60
C TYR A 93 7.19 -0.75 -8.70
N GLN A 94 6.72 -1.94 -8.34
CA GLN A 94 6.48 -3.04 -9.27
C GLN A 94 4.99 -3.27 -9.38
N LYS A 95 4.49 -3.32 -10.62
CA LYS A 95 3.11 -3.73 -10.91
C LYS A 95 2.95 -5.22 -10.64
N ASN A 96 1.87 -5.58 -9.96
CA ASN A 96 1.48 -6.94 -9.67
C ASN A 96 -0.01 -7.12 -9.95
N THR A 97 -0.35 -8.23 -10.60
CA THR A 97 -1.75 -8.62 -10.79
C THR A 97 -2.16 -9.55 -9.65
N ALA A 98 -3.12 -9.13 -8.84
CA ALA A 98 -3.77 -9.96 -7.84
C ALA A 98 -5.06 -10.55 -8.40
N ILE A 99 -5.21 -11.86 -8.32
CA ILE A 99 -6.38 -12.59 -8.82
C ILE A 99 -7.09 -13.27 -7.66
N VAL A 100 -8.33 -12.90 -7.42
CA VAL A 100 -9.22 -13.60 -6.50
C VAL A 100 -9.89 -14.73 -7.26
N HIS A 101 -9.76 -15.97 -6.78
CA HIS A 101 -10.24 -17.16 -7.49
C HIS A 101 -10.54 -18.32 -6.54
N THR A 102 -11.09 -19.40 -7.10
CA THR A 102 -11.37 -20.66 -6.39
C THR A 102 -10.63 -21.86 -6.99
N ASP A 103 -9.62 -21.61 -7.82
CA ASP A 103 -8.84 -22.65 -8.47
C ASP A 103 -7.72 -23.17 -7.56
N VAL A 104 -7.91 -24.36 -7.01
CA VAL A 104 -6.97 -25.00 -6.09
C VAL A 104 -5.79 -25.69 -6.79
N SER A 105 -5.74 -25.67 -8.13
CA SER A 105 -4.67 -26.35 -8.90
C SER A 105 -3.28 -25.76 -8.64
N LEU A 106 -3.20 -24.49 -8.19
CA LEU A 106 -1.96 -23.81 -7.79
C LEU A 106 -1.52 -24.11 -6.37
N MET A 107 -2.37 -24.80 -5.60
CA MET A 107 -2.04 -25.19 -4.23
C MET A 107 -1.19 -26.47 -4.21
N PRO A 108 -0.43 -26.73 -3.13
CA PRO A 108 0.28 -27.98 -3.00
C PRO A 108 -0.64 -29.18 -3.17
N LYS A 109 -0.14 -30.26 -3.84
CA LYS A 109 -0.94 -31.47 -4.10
C LYS A 109 -1.47 -32.14 -2.84
N ILE A 110 -0.72 -32.05 -1.73
CA ILE A 110 -1.09 -32.63 -0.45
C ILE A 110 -1.83 -31.55 0.37
N LYS A 111 -3.14 -31.68 0.55
CA LYS A 111 -3.95 -30.69 1.26
C LYS A 111 -3.48 -30.39 2.68
N LYS A 112 -2.89 -31.37 3.38
CA LYS A 112 -2.35 -31.19 4.74
C LYS A 112 -1.14 -30.22 4.80
N THR A 113 -0.50 -29.94 3.67
CA THR A 113 0.63 -28.99 3.59
C THR A 113 0.18 -27.58 3.22
N TRP A 114 -1.11 -27.36 3.04
CA TRP A 114 -1.62 -26.04 2.73
C TRP A 114 -1.39 -25.07 3.89
N SER A 115 -0.91 -23.90 3.56
CA SER A 115 -0.62 -22.82 4.48
C SER A 115 -1.41 -21.58 4.06
N SER A 116 -1.45 -20.58 4.93
CA SER A 116 -2.02 -19.26 4.57
C SER A 116 -1.31 -18.64 3.39
N TRP A 117 0.00 -18.91 3.22
CA TRP A 117 0.87 -18.43 2.15
C TRP A 117 1.58 -19.60 1.50
N ASN A 118 1.40 -19.75 0.20
CA ASN A 118 1.97 -20.84 -0.58
C ASN A 118 2.75 -20.26 -1.76
N TYR A 119 4.06 -20.55 -1.82
CA TYR A 119 4.92 -20.11 -2.90
C TYR A 119 5.04 -21.20 -3.95
N LEU A 120 4.82 -20.84 -5.22
CA LEU A 120 5.10 -21.70 -6.36
C LEU A 120 6.46 -21.31 -6.94
N LEU A 121 7.42 -22.23 -6.89
CA LEU A 121 8.75 -22.08 -7.48
C LEU A 121 8.72 -22.64 -8.90
N SER A 122 8.85 -21.76 -9.90
CA SER A 122 8.82 -22.14 -11.31
C SER A 122 10.18 -22.64 -11.84
N GLY A 123 11.25 -22.50 -11.08
CA GLY A 123 12.62 -22.75 -11.55
C GLY A 123 13.20 -21.67 -12.50
N ASP A 124 12.40 -20.75 -12.98
CA ASP A 124 12.83 -19.61 -13.80
C ASP A 124 13.00 -18.37 -12.90
N LEU A 125 14.25 -17.95 -12.70
CA LEU A 125 14.62 -16.80 -11.85
C LEU A 125 14.18 -15.44 -12.42
N ASN A 126 13.85 -15.39 -13.71
CA ASN A 126 13.37 -14.16 -14.37
C ASN A 126 11.86 -13.98 -14.25
N ARG A 127 11.16 -14.98 -13.77
CA ARG A 127 9.71 -14.93 -13.59
C ARG A 127 9.36 -14.33 -12.23
N PRO A 128 8.38 -13.41 -12.15
CA PRO A 128 7.88 -12.93 -10.87
C PRO A 128 7.44 -14.10 -9.99
N VAL A 129 7.73 -14.00 -8.70
CA VAL A 129 7.33 -15.04 -7.75
C VAL A 129 5.80 -15.15 -7.74
N THR A 130 5.30 -16.37 -7.92
CA THR A 130 3.88 -16.67 -7.77
C THR A 130 3.60 -17.01 -6.31
N LEU A 131 2.77 -16.21 -5.67
CA LEU A 131 2.36 -16.39 -4.28
C LEU A 131 0.85 -16.54 -4.23
N THR A 132 0.38 -17.62 -3.61
CA THR A 132 -1.05 -17.88 -3.38
C THR A 132 -1.38 -17.81 -1.91
N TYR A 133 -2.27 -16.88 -1.55
CA TYR A 133 -2.87 -16.79 -0.23
C TYR A 133 -4.12 -17.68 -0.18
N ASN A 134 -4.23 -18.56 0.81
CA ASN A 134 -5.47 -19.24 1.13
C ASN A 134 -6.24 -18.40 2.15
N MET A 135 -7.30 -17.73 1.71
CA MET A 135 -8.06 -16.81 2.54
C MET A 135 -8.87 -17.53 3.62
N ASN A 136 -9.31 -18.78 3.36
CA ASN A 136 -10.02 -19.57 4.35
C ASN A 136 -9.14 -19.88 5.56
N ILE A 137 -7.85 -20.22 5.32
CA ILE A 137 -6.89 -20.44 6.40
C ILE A 137 -6.48 -19.09 7.03
N LEU A 138 -6.15 -18.08 6.20
CA LEU A 138 -5.63 -16.80 6.66
C LEU A 138 -6.61 -16.04 7.56
N GLN A 139 -7.90 -16.08 7.20
CA GLN A 139 -8.97 -15.33 7.90
C GLN A 139 -9.91 -16.22 8.70
N SER A 140 -9.60 -17.54 8.82
CA SER A 140 -10.45 -18.51 9.50
C SER A 140 -11.89 -18.48 8.98
N LEU A 141 -12.05 -18.46 7.65
CA LEU A 141 -13.37 -18.42 7.02
C LEU A 141 -13.99 -19.83 7.05
N ASP A 142 -15.20 -19.95 7.59
CA ASP A 142 -16.04 -21.13 7.44
C ASP A 142 -16.83 -21.03 6.13
N ALA A 143 -16.14 -21.29 5.03
CA ALA A 143 -16.70 -21.13 3.68
C ALA A 143 -16.22 -22.23 2.73
N LYS A 144 -17.09 -22.57 1.79
CA LYS A 144 -16.79 -23.40 0.61
C LYS A 144 -17.24 -22.62 -0.63
N PRO A 145 -16.45 -22.59 -1.68
CA PRO A 145 -15.11 -23.22 -1.89
C PRO A 145 -13.98 -22.53 -1.12
N ASP A 146 -12.74 -23.05 -1.27
CA ASP A 146 -11.53 -22.34 -0.81
C ASP A 146 -11.36 -21.09 -1.67
N PHE A 147 -11.32 -19.90 -1.03
CA PHE A 147 -11.05 -18.63 -1.68
C PHE A 147 -9.55 -18.35 -1.65
N LEU A 148 -9.00 -18.09 -2.83
CA LEU A 148 -7.58 -17.89 -3.03
C LEU A 148 -7.31 -16.50 -3.62
N VAL A 149 -6.17 -15.92 -3.26
CA VAL A 149 -5.63 -14.72 -3.91
C VAL A 149 -4.23 -15.06 -4.40
N THR A 150 -4.04 -15.06 -5.72
CA THR A 150 -2.74 -15.36 -6.32
C THR A 150 -2.17 -14.13 -7.00
N LEU A 151 -0.88 -13.88 -6.76
CA LEU A 151 -0.12 -12.82 -7.42
C LEU A 151 0.62 -13.36 -8.64
N ASN A 152 0.52 -12.62 -9.75
CA ASN A 152 1.33 -12.79 -10.96
C ASN A 152 1.20 -14.15 -11.70
N SER A 153 0.04 -14.80 -11.63
CA SER A 153 -0.20 -16.09 -12.27
C SER A 153 -1.45 -16.09 -13.18
N LEU A 154 -1.46 -15.23 -14.18
CA LEU A 154 -2.62 -15.02 -15.07
C LEU A 154 -3.01 -16.25 -15.89
N ASN A 155 -2.03 -17.00 -16.38
CA ASN A 155 -2.26 -18.05 -17.38
C ASN A 155 -2.47 -19.45 -16.78
N GLU A 156 -2.34 -19.59 -15.48
CA GLU A 156 -2.40 -20.88 -14.79
C GLU A 156 -3.74 -21.09 -14.07
N ILE A 157 -4.55 -20.05 -13.93
CA ILE A 157 -5.85 -20.07 -13.27
C ILE A 157 -6.94 -20.27 -14.31
N SER A 158 -7.80 -21.27 -14.10
CA SER A 158 -8.97 -21.50 -14.96
C SER A 158 -9.84 -20.25 -15.01
N PRO A 159 -10.15 -19.70 -16.21
CA PRO A 159 -10.95 -18.48 -16.34
C PRO A 159 -12.32 -18.57 -15.65
N SER A 160 -12.95 -19.75 -15.66
CA SER A 160 -14.25 -19.98 -15.00
C SER A 160 -14.23 -19.91 -13.49
N LYS A 161 -13.04 -19.96 -12.88
CA LYS A 161 -12.84 -19.89 -11.42
C LYS A 161 -12.35 -18.53 -10.94
N ILE A 162 -12.11 -17.58 -11.84
CA ILE A 162 -11.69 -16.22 -11.51
C ILE A 162 -12.92 -15.42 -11.05
N ILE A 163 -12.81 -14.84 -9.86
CA ILE A 163 -13.83 -13.96 -9.29
C ILE A 163 -13.51 -12.49 -9.64
N LYS A 164 -12.25 -12.07 -9.44
CA LYS A 164 -11.82 -10.70 -9.68
C LYS A 164 -10.34 -10.62 -9.99
N LYS A 165 -9.95 -9.69 -10.87
CA LYS A 165 -8.56 -9.28 -11.10
C LYS A 165 -8.39 -7.84 -10.64
N VAL A 166 -7.27 -7.56 -9.99
CA VAL A 166 -6.93 -6.21 -9.51
C VAL A 166 -5.44 -5.97 -9.77
N GLU A 167 -5.15 -4.85 -10.40
CA GLU A 167 -3.77 -4.40 -10.58
C GLU A 167 -3.34 -3.57 -9.37
N TYR A 168 -2.22 -3.92 -8.78
CA TYR A 168 -1.57 -3.19 -7.69
C TYR A 168 -0.14 -2.86 -8.05
N SER A 169 0.37 -1.81 -7.44
CA SER A 169 1.80 -1.51 -7.44
C SER A 169 2.34 -1.65 -6.02
N HIS A 170 3.40 -2.42 -5.86
CA HIS A 170 4.05 -2.63 -4.57
C HIS A 170 5.43 -1.97 -4.57
N PRO A 171 5.84 -1.31 -3.48
CA PRO A 171 7.18 -0.75 -3.37
C PRO A 171 8.23 -1.87 -3.45
N LEU A 172 9.30 -1.62 -4.22
CA LEU A 172 10.47 -2.49 -4.27
C LEU A 172 11.52 -2.00 -3.28
N PHE A 173 11.94 -2.90 -2.39
CA PHE A 173 12.99 -2.61 -1.41
C PHE A 173 14.36 -2.82 -2.05
N THR A 174 14.95 -1.73 -2.50
CA THR A 174 16.30 -1.69 -3.05
C THR A 174 17.26 -1.05 -2.04
N VAL A 175 18.56 -1.28 -2.19
CA VAL A 175 19.59 -0.61 -1.35
C VAL A 175 19.46 0.91 -1.45
N ARG A 176 19.22 1.43 -2.67
CA ARG A 176 18.99 2.87 -2.91
C ARG A 176 17.72 3.35 -2.18
N GLY A 177 16.64 2.57 -2.22
CA GLY A 177 15.38 2.88 -1.54
C GLY A 177 15.53 2.93 -0.02
N ILE A 178 16.24 1.95 0.58
CA ILE A 178 16.51 1.93 2.03
C ILE A 178 17.32 3.16 2.48
N HIS A 179 18.26 3.61 1.65
CA HIS A 179 19.00 4.85 1.94
C HIS A 179 18.10 6.09 1.79
N ALA A 180 17.18 6.09 0.82
CA ALA A 180 16.23 7.19 0.63
C ALA A 180 15.23 7.32 1.78
N GLN A 181 14.77 6.20 2.35
CA GLN A 181 13.89 6.22 3.54
C GLN A 181 14.48 7.05 4.70
N LYS A 182 15.81 6.97 4.90
CA LYS A 182 16.52 7.73 5.95
C LYS A 182 16.57 9.24 5.67
N LYS A 183 16.25 9.66 4.46
CA LYS A 183 16.25 11.07 4.03
C LYS A 183 14.86 11.71 4.07
N LYS A 184 13.84 11.04 4.63
CA LYS A 184 12.47 11.56 4.75
C LYS A 184 12.42 12.98 5.30
N SER A 185 13.21 13.26 6.34
CA SER A 185 13.28 14.59 6.98
C SER A 185 13.88 15.69 6.10
N GLN A 186 14.59 15.36 5.01
CA GLN A 186 15.12 16.34 4.08
C GLN A 186 14.05 16.91 3.14
N ILE A 187 12.93 16.20 2.99
CA ILE A 187 11.82 16.61 2.11
C ILE A 187 10.51 16.86 2.85
N SER A 188 10.26 16.16 3.95
CA SER A 188 9.01 16.29 4.72
C SER A 188 9.12 17.48 5.69
N GLY A 189 8.12 18.36 5.66
CA GLY A 189 8.10 19.61 6.44
C GLY A 189 8.63 20.84 5.68
N HIS A 190 9.06 20.66 4.43
CA HIS A 190 9.52 21.74 3.57
C HIS A 190 8.45 22.14 2.56
N LYS A 191 8.40 23.41 2.13
CA LYS A 191 7.43 23.96 1.18
C LYS A 191 5.99 23.56 1.54
N ASN A 192 5.61 23.59 2.82
CA ASN A 192 4.28 23.21 3.30
C ASN A 192 3.83 21.77 2.95
N THR A 193 4.80 20.87 2.73
CA THR A 193 4.54 19.52 2.20
C THR A 193 5.06 18.46 3.15
N TYR A 194 4.25 17.41 3.37
CA TYR A 194 4.58 16.27 4.20
C TYR A 194 4.30 14.96 3.45
N TYR A 195 5.02 13.90 3.80
CA TYR A 195 4.93 12.60 3.15
C TYR A 195 4.72 11.52 4.19
N CYS A 196 3.70 10.66 4.00
CA CYS A 196 3.49 9.44 4.77
C CYS A 196 3.13 8.28 3.84
N GLY A 197 3.32 7.07 4.34
CA GLY A 197 3.06 5.84 3.59
C GLY A 197 3.91 4.69 4.09
N ALA A 198 3.46 3.47 3.85
CA ALA A 198 4.14 2.25 4.30
C ALA A 198 5.53 2.07 3.65
N TYR A 199 5.80 2.73 2.52
CA TYR A 199 7.08 2.71 1.82
C TYR A 199 8.22 3.41 2.58
N TRP A 200 7.92 4.15 3.65
CA TRP A 200 8.93 4.69 4.56
C TRP A 200 9.46 3.66 5.58
N GLY A 201 8.87 2.45 5.61
CA GLY A 201 9.29 1.30 6.41
C GLY A 201 9.39 0.05 5.53
N ASN A 202 8.86 -1.06 6.01
CA ASN A 202 8.90 -2.37 5.34
C ASN A 202 7.63 -2.68 4.51
N GLY A 203 6.72 -1.73 4.35
CA GLY A 203 5.51 -1.87 3.56
C GLY A 203 4.31 -2.46 4.31
N PHE A 204 4.37 -2.58 5.62
CA PHE A 204 3.26 -3.06 6.44
C PHE A 204 2.30 -1.93 6.86
N HIS A 205 1.09 -2.30 7.29
CA HIS A 205 0.11 -1.33 7.81
C HIS A 205 0.69 -0.48 8.95
N GLU A 206 1.42 -1.11 9.87
CA GLU A 206 2.06 -0.43 10.99
C GLU A 206 3.09 0.63 10.54
N ASP A 207 3.84 0.35 9.47
CA ASP A 207 4.77 1.34 8.91
C ASP A 207 4.02 2.55 8.35
N GLY A 208 2.85 2.31 7.74
CA GLY A 208 1.95 3.37 7.28
C GLY A 208 1.48 4.25 8.45
N VAL A 209 0.99 3.62 9.52
CA VAL A 209 0.54 4.32 10.74
C VAL A 209 1.69 5.10 11.36
N ASN A 210 2.85 4.48 11.58
CA ASN A 210 4.01 5.15 12.18
C ASN A 210 4.46 6.35 11.35
N SER A 211 4.48 6.23 10.01
CA SER A 211 4.85 7.35 9.14
C SER A 211 3.85 8.51 9.20
N ALA A 212 2.55 8.22 9.41
CA ALA A 212 1.52 9.23 9.60
C ALA A 212 1.64 9.90 10.99
N LEU A 213 1.92 9.12 12.04
CA LEU A 213 2.18 9.66 13.38
C LEU A 213 3.39 10.60 13.42
N ASP A 214 4.43 10.33 12.63
CA ASP A 214 5.56 11.25 12.49
C ASP A 214 5.13 12.59 11.90
N VAL A 215 4.21 12.59 10.94
CA VAL A 215 3.63 13.83 10.39
C VAL A 215 2.77 14.52 11.46
N CYS A 216 1.94 13.78 12.21
CA CYS A 216 1.14 14.35 13.28
C CYS A 216 2.01 15.04 14.35
N LYS A 217 3.14 14.43 14.75
CA LYS A 217 4.11 15.04 15.68
C LYS A 217 4.63 16.39 15.18
N ALA A 218 4.84 16.54 13.86
CA ALA A 218 5.26 17.82 13.28
C ALA A 218 4.19 18.92 13.44
N PHE A 219 2.93 18.54 13.65
CA PHE A 219 1.81 19.45 13.97
C PHE A 219 1.54 19.56 15.47
N GLY A 220 2.38 18.96 16.33
CA GLY A 220 2.20 18.98 17.79
C GLY A 220 1.07 18.07 18.27
N VAL A 221 0.63 17.12 17.44
CA VAL A 221 -0.42 16.15 17.78
C VAL A 221 0.22 14.78 18.04
N SER A 222 -0.17 14.14 19.13
CA SER A 222 0.21 12.76 19.49
C SER A 222 -1.04 11.95 19.83
N LEU A 223 -0.95 10.62 19.64
CA LEU A 223 -1.92 9.68 20.21
C LEU A 223 -1.70 9.52 21.70
#